data_a26cd9f889d587ff674fd37032b231da
#
_entry.id   a26cd9f889d587ff674fd37032b231da
#
_cell.length_a   1.000
_cell.length_b   1.000
_cell.length_c   1.000
_cell.angle_alpha   90.00
_cell.angle_beta   90.00
_cell.angle_gamma   90.00
#
_symmetry.space_group_name_H-M   'P 1'
#
loop_
_entity.id
_entity.type
_entity.pdbx_description
1 polymer ?
#
loop_
_entity_poly.entity_id
_entity_poly.type
_entity_poly.pdbx_seq_one_letter_code
_entity_poly.pdbx_strand_id
1 'polypeptide(L)'
;GQYYHIVSYSVDPHNEQINYDDVMALAKEHKPKMIICGYSSYPWIPDWKKFRQIADAAGAYLLADISHIGGLVAAGVVPSPVGYAHVITSTTHKTLHGPRGAIILTTDPDLSKKIDRAIFPGEQGGPHVHIFAALALTFKLARSKEFEKLQKQTIKNALAISERLKERGFRIPFGGTNSHLLNVDVSTIKGPDGSSLSGDYAARILDVVGIVVNRNTIPGDANALDPSGIRLGTPWITQRGFDDEKSKLLADIIADVLLAATPHSVPTPKGKYPRRAKVDFKILNDARLRVREMTKTAGLDFEPASHGYPHFYYLDDKATTGV
;
A
#
# COMPACT_ATOMS: atom_id res chain seq x y z
N GLY A 1 4.04 22.46 3.03
CA GLY A 1 3.45 23.69 3.47
C GLY A 1 4.35 24.92 3.53
N GLN A 2 5.68 24.79 3.49
CA GLN A 2 6.54 25.99 3.64
C GLN A 2 6.52 26.87 2.39
N TYR A 3 6.47 26.29 1.19
CA TYR A 3 6.55 27.02 -0.07
C TYR A 3 5.21 27.18 -0.80
N TYR A 4 4.21 26.39 -0.41
CA TYR A 4 2.92 26.34 -1.06
C TYR A 4 1.77 26.44 -0.04
N HIS A 5 0.71 27.11 -0.45
CA HIS A 5 -0.57 27.08 0.26
C HIS A 5 -1.28 25.79 -0.16
N ILE A 6 -1.35 24.81 0.76
CA ILE A 6 -1.91 23.49 0.52
C ILE A 6 -3.35 23.45 1.05
N VAL A 7 -4.27 23.05 0.19
CA VAL A 7 -5.66 22.73 0.55
C VAL A 7 -5.87 21.24 0.31
N SER A 8 -6.29 20.52 1.34
CA SER A 8 -6.51 19.08 1.27
C SER A 8 -7.97 18.77 1.04
N TYR A 9 -8.26 17.78 0.21
CA TYR A 9 -9.56 17.14 0.12
C TYR A 9 -9.50 15.77 0.80
N SER A 10 -10.65 15.30 1.27
CA SER A 10 -10.80 14.06 2.01
C SER A 10 -11.79 13.12 1.33
N VAL A 11 -11.93 11.93 1.87
CA VAL A 11 -13.01 11.01 1.51
C VAL A 11 -14.29 11.40 2.23
N ASP A 12 -15.43 11.09 1.64
CA ASP A 12 -16.73 11.24 2.26
C ASP A 12 -16.83 10.37 3.54
N PRO A 13 -17.29 10.89 4.67
CA PRO A 13 -17.29 10.16 5.94
C PRO A 13 -18.30 9.00 6.00
N HIS A 14 -19.28 8.94 5.09
CA HIS A 14 -20.31 7.89 5.09
C HIS A 14 -19.93 6.69 4.25
N ASN A 15 -19.40 6.92 3.03
CA ASN A 15 -19.03 5.85 2.11
C ASN A 15 -17.51 5.63 2.01
N GLU A 16 -16.72 6.51 2.65
CA GLU A 16 -15.25 6.50 2.67
C GLU A 16 -14.63 6.58 1.27
N GLN A 17 -15.32 7.14 0.30
CA GLN A 17 -14.83 7.34 -1.06
C GLN A 17 -14.63 8.81 -1.38
N ILE A 18 -13.85 9.09 -2.42
CA ILE A 18 -13.63 10.48 -2.86
C ILE A 18 -14.95 11.05 -3.38
N ASN A 19 -15.42 12.13 -2.75
CA ASN A 19 -16.53 12.92 -3.26
C ASN A 19 -16.02 13.95 -4.26
N TYR A 20 -16.25 13.71 -5.54
CA TYR A 20 -15.76 14.58 -6.61
C TYR A 20 -16.45 15.95 -6.63
N ASP A 21 -17.68 16.05 -6.11
CA ASP A 21 -18.38 17.33 -6.01
C ASP A 21 -17.76 18.23 -4.94
N ASP A 22 -17.33 17.67 -3.81
CA ASP A 22 -16.58 18.39 -2.79
C ASP A 22 -15.21 18.84 -3.33
N VAL A 23 -14.51 17.98 -4.06
CA VAL A 23 -13.24 18.36 -4.73
C VAL A 23 -13.47 19.50 -5.72
N MET A 24 -14.56 19.48 -6.48
CA MET A 24 -14.94 20.55 -7.41
C MET A 24 -15.24 21.85 -6.66
N ALA A 25 -15.97 21.79 -5.56
CA ALA A 25 -16.28 22.97 -4.74
C ALA A 25 -15.00 23.61 -4.20
N LEU A 26 -14.11 22.82 -3.58
CA LEU A 26 -12.80 23.28 -3.09
C LEU A 26 -11.95 23.88 -4.20
N ALA A 27 -11.92 23.25 -5.38
CA ALA A 27 -11.15 23.74 -6.51
C ALA A 27 -11.65 25.10 -7.03
N LYS A 28 -12.96 25.31 -7.06
CA LYS A 28 -13.58 26.61 -7.43
C LYS A 28 -13.33 27.68 -6.40
N GLU A 29 -13.41 27.36 -5.13
CA GLU A 29 -13.20 28.27 -4.01
C GLU A 29 -11.74 28.75 -3.95
N HIS A 30 -10.80 27.81 -3.94
CA HIS A 30 -9.40 28.09 -3.70
C HIS A 30 -8.57 28.37 -4.97
N LYS A 31 -9.09 28.05 -6.15
CA LYS A 31 -8.45 28.24 -7.47
C LYS A 31 -6.97 27.83 -7.47
N PRO A 32 -6.67 26.54 -7.16
CA PRO A 32 -5.30 26.09 -7.06
C PRO A 32 -4.60 26.16 -8.43
N LYS A 33 -3.29 26.36 -8.44
CA LYS A 33 -2.49 26.26 -9.68
C LYS A 33 -2.32 24.81 -10.14
N MET A 34 -2.40 23.84 -9.19
CA MET A 34 -2.24 22.43 -9.46
C MET A 34 -3.14 21.61 -8.53
N ILE A 35 -3.78 20.59 -9.10
CA ILE A 35 -4.50 19.55 -8.38
C ILE A 35 -3.67 18.27 -8.47
N ILE A 36 -3.37 17.66 -7.33
CA ILE A 36 -2.63 16.41 -7.24
C ILE A 36 -3.61 15.30 -6.93
N CYS A 37 -3.63 14.27 -7.78
CA CYS A 37 -4.43 13.08 -7.62
C CYS A 37 -3.51 11.85 -7.64
N GLY A 38 -3.56 11.05 -6.59
CA GLY A 38 -2.75 9.84 -6.43
C GLY A 38 -2.50 9.55 -4.97
N TYR A 39 -2.54 8.28 -4.59
CA TYR A 39 -2.64 7.90 -3.19
C TYR A 39 -1.77 6.69 -2.89
N SER A 40 -1.28 6.63 -1.65
CA SER A 40 -0.47 5.51 -1.16
C SER A 40 -1.27 4.45 -0.39
N SER A 41 -2.50 4.74 -0.01
CA SER A 41 -3.33 3.83 0.79
C SER A 41 -4.82 3.81 0.42
N TYR A 42 -5.25 4.64 -0.52
CA TYR A 42 -6.61 4.59 -1.04
C TYR A 42 -6.73 3.41 -2.01
N PRO A 43 -7.67 2.48 -1.78
CA PRO A 43 -7.69 1.20 -2.51
C PRO A 43 -8.40 1.26 -3.86
N TRP A 44 -9.08 2.37 -4.18
CA TRP A 44 -9.82 2.53 -5.42
C TRP A 44 -9.03 3.31 -6.46
N ILE A 45 -9.23 2.94 -7.73
CA ILE A 45 -8.65 3.69 -8.85
C ILE A 45 -9.43 5.00 -9.03
N PRO A 46 -8.74 6.16 -9.10
CA PRO A 46 -9.39 7.44 -9.30
C PRO A 46 -10.08 7.56 -10.66
N ASP A 47 -11.16 8.33 -10.72
CA ASP A 47 -11.77 8.74 -11.99
C ASP A 47 -10.99 9.93 -12.58
N TRP A 48 -10.08 9.60 -13.49
CA TRP A 48 -9.20 10.57 -14.14
C TRP A 48 -9.98 11.62 -14.94
N LYS A 49 -11.12 11.23 -15.55
CA LYS A 49 -11.97 12.14 -16.30
C LYS A 49 -12.62 13.19 -15.41
N LYS A 50 -13.11 12.78 -14.25
CA LYS A 50 -13.68 13.72 -13.27
C LYS A 50 -12.62 14.67 -12.73
N PHE A 51 -11.43 14.17 -12.38
CA PHE A 51 -10.32 15.03 -11.96
C PHE A 51 -9.90 16.02 -13.04
N ARG A 52 -9.90 15.60 -14.32
CA ARG A 52 -9.62 16.51 -15.43
C ARG A 52 -10.69 17.61 -15.54
N GLN A 53 -11.96 17.28 -15.44
CA GLN A 53 -13.05 18.26 -15.45
C GLN A 53 -12.94 19.27 -14.31
N ILE A 54 -12.54 18.80 -13.12
CA ILE A 54 -12.29 19.68 -11.96
C ILE A 54 -11.11 20.61 -12.22
N ALA A 55 -10.02 20.10 -12.75
CA ALA A 55 -8.84 20.89 -13.07
C ALA A 55 -9.14 21.97 -14.12
N ASP A 56 -9.86 21.61 -15.19
CA ASP A 56 -10.25 22.54 -16.24
C ASP A 56 -11.18 23.66 -15.68
N ALA A 57 -12.14 23.28 -14.84
CA ALA A 57 -13.06 24.24 -14.21
C ALA A 57 -12.37 25.24 -13.26
N ALA A 58 -11.24 24.87 -12.69
CA ALA A 58 -10.44 25.73 -11.81
C ALA A 58 -9.29 26.45 -12.55
N GLY A 59 -9.04 26.12 -13.83
CA GLY A 59 -7.86 26.60 -14.56
C GLY A 59 -6.54 26.06 -14.02
N ALA A 60 -6.56 24.87 -13.44
CA ALA A 60 -5.45 24.23 -12.76
C ALA A 60 -4.76 23.17 -13.63
N TYR A 61 -3.48 22.92 -13.39
CA TYR A 61 -2.85 21.70 -13.88
C TYR A 61 -3.31 20.49 -13.08
N LEU A 62 -3.54 19.36 -13.75
CA LEU A 62 -3.75 18.06 -13.11
C LEU A 62 -2.46 17.25 -13.13
N LEU A 63 -1.93 16.93 -11.95
CA LEU A 63 -0.84 15.99 -11.76
C LEU A 63 -1.43 14.67 -11.24
N ALA A 64 -1.22 13.58 -11.98
CA ALA A 64 -1.60 12.24 -11.58
C ALA A 64 -0.37 11.47 -11.06
N ASP A 65 -0.30 11.24 -9.75
CA ASP A 65 0.74 10.36 -9.18
C ASP A 65 0.24 8.92 -9.16
N ILE A 66 0.73 8.11 -10.11
CA ILE A 66 0.39 6.69 -10.23
C ILE A 66 1.43 5.78 -9.59
N SER A 67 2.28 6.31 -8.71
CA SER A 67 3.40 5.55 -8.11
C SER A 67 2.99 4.19 -7.55
N HIS A 68 1.84 4.09 -6.91
CA HIS A 68 1.36 2.83 -6.37
C HIS A 68 0.75 1.90 -7.43
N ILE A 69 0.13 2.45 -8.45
CA ILE A 69 -0.61 1.69 -9.47
C ILE A 69 0.07 1.69 -10.85
N GLY A 70 1.30 2.21 -10.96
CA GLY A 70 2.02 2.35 -12.23
C GLY A 70 2.13 1.05 -13.03
N GLY A 71 2.35 -0.07 -12.35
CA GLY A 71 2.37 -1.39 -13.01
C GLY A 71 1.01 -1.84 -13.52
N LEU A 72 -0.07 -1.56 -12.76
CA LEU A 72 -1.44 -1.85 -13.18
C LEU A 72 -1.84 -1.03 -14.43
N VAL A 73 -1.46 0.25 -14.43
CA VAL A 73 -1.68 1.16 -15.56
C VAL A 73 -0.88 0.71 -16.79
N ALA A 74 0.41 0.40 -16.62
CA ALA A 74 1.28 -0.05 -17.70
C ALA A 74 0.81 -1.37 -18.33
N ALA A 75 0.26 -2.27 -17.52
CA ALA A 75 -0.34 -3.53 -17.97
C ALA A 75 -1.72 -3.36 -18.61
N GLY A 76 -2.32 -2.17 -18.58
CA GLY A 76 -3.66 -1.91 -19.12
C GLY A 76 -4.79 -2.59 -18.34
N VAL A 77 -4.56 -2.99 -17.08
CA VAL A 77 -5.57 -3.68 -16.26
C VAL A 77 -6.44 -2.72 -15.43
N VAL A 78 -6.06 -1.45 -15.39
CA VAL A 78 -6.84 -0.36 -14.81
C VAL A 78 -6.82 0.88 -15.73
N PRO A 79 -7.78 1.81 -15.59
CA PRO A 79 -7.80 3.04 -16.38
C PRO A 79 -6.51 3.85 -16.27
N SER A 80 -6.03 4.36 -17.41
CA SER A 80 -4.84 5.20 -17.51
C SER A 80 -5.18 6.69 -17.35
N PRO A 81 -4.33 7.50 -16.67
CA PRO A 81 -4.46 8.96 -16.65
C PRO A 81 -3.97 9.64 -17.94
N VAL A 82 -3.35 8.89 -18.87
CA VAL A 82 -2.89 9.43 -20.15
C VAL A 82 -4.08 10.00 -20.94
N GLY A 83 -3.93 11.22 -21.44
CA GLY A 83 -4.99 11.96 -22.10
C GLY A 83 -5.91 12.76 -21.16
N TYR A 84 -5.81 12.54 -19.84
CA TYR A 84 -6.52 13.32 -18.82
C TYR A 84 -5.57 14.21 -18.02
N ALA A 85 -4.51 13.64 -17.45
CA ALA A 85 -3.55 14.40 -16.66
C ALA A 85 -2.61 15.22 -17.56
N HIS A 86 -2.25 16.44 -17.10
CA HIS A 86 -1.22 17.26 -17.74
C HIS A 86 0.18 16.71 -17.48
N VAL A 87 0.39 16.20 -16.26
CA VAL A 87 1.64 15.57 -15.84
C VAL A 87 1.30 14.28 -15.07
N ILE A 88 2.07 13.24 -15.33
CA ILE A 88 1.96 11.96 -14.64
C ILE A 88 3.29 11.67 -13.96
N THR A 89 3.27 11.33 -12.68
CA THR A 89 4.46 10.88 -11.95
C THR A 89 4.29 9.43 -11.53
N SER A 90 5.38 8.68 -11.54
CA SER A 90 5.40 7.31 -11.05
C SER A 90 6.76 6.94 -10.50
N THR A 91 6.78 6.32 -9.32
CA THR A 91 7.94 5.54 -8.92
C THR A 91 8.03 4.25 -9.74
N THR A 92 9.23 3.74 -9.92
CA THR A 92 9.47 2.57 -10.76
C THR A 92 9.61 1.25 -9.98
N HIS A 93 9.75 1.33 -8.65
CA HIS A 93 10.07 0.20 -7.76
C HIS A 93 8.88 -0.37 -6.97
N LYS A 94 7.63 0.02 -7.32
CA LYS A 94 6.41 -0.54 -6.70
C LYS A 94 5.77 -1.58 -7.62
N THR A 95 4.52 -1.39 -8.02
CA THR A 95 3.82 -2.33 -8.91
C THR A 95 4.46 -2.48 -10.30
N LEU A 96 5.34 -1.55 -10.69
CA LEU A 96 6.09 -1.65 -11.94
C LEU A 96 7.27 -2.65 -11.87
N HIS A 97 7.66 -3.07 -10.67
CA HIS A 97 8.71 -4.06 -10.39
C HIS A 97 10.11 -3.68 -10.91
N GLY A 98 10.39 -2.39 -11.03
CA GLY A 98 11.68 -1.88 -11.51
C GLY A 98 12.64 -1.46 -10.39
N PRO A 99 13.78 -0.89 -10.76
CA PRO A 99 14.75 -0.34 -9.81
C PRO A 99 14.18 0.88 -9.08
N ARG A 100 14.80 1.27 -7.97
CA ARG A 100 14.47 2.51 -7.29
C ARG A 100 14.75 3.70 -8.18
N GLY A 101 13.70 4.48 -8.42
CA GLY A 101 13.70 5.64 -9.28
C GLY A 101 12.28 6.15 -9.48
N ALA A 102 12.15 7.16 -10.33
CA ALA A 102 10.87 7.72 -10.72
C ALA A 102 10.92 8.20 -12.18
N ILE A 103 9.73 8.33 -12.75
CA ILE A 103 9.53 8.93 -14.08
C ILE A 103 8.48 10.02 -13.98
N ILE A 104 8.65 11.03 -14.83
CA ILE A 104 7.66 12.09 -15.06
C ILE A 104 7.30 12.05 -16.55
N LEU A 105 6.02 12.03 -16.84
CA LEU A 105 5.49 11.92 -18.19
C LEU A 105 4.54 13.08 -18.47
N THR A 106 4.62 13.63 -19.65
CA THR A 106 3.67 14.60 -20.19
C THR A 106 3.58 14.46 -21.70
N THR A 107 2.42 14.78 -22.27
CA THR A 107 2.20 14.88 -23.72
C THR A 107 2.38 16.30 -24.23
N ASP A 108 2.57 17.27 -23.34
CA ASP A 108 2.77 18.69 -23.68
C ASP A 108 4.28 18.98 -23.83
N PRO A 109 4.76 19.35 -25.05
CA PRO A 109 6.17 19.63 -25.29
C PRO A 109 6.74 20.81 -24.49
N ASP A 110 5.92 21.81 -24.18
CA ASP A 110 6.38 22.98 -23.44
C ASP A 110 6.47 22.69 -21.94
N LEU A 111 5.54 21.89 -21.40
CA LEU A 111 5.69 21.35 -20.06
C LEU A 111 6.90 20.42 -19.95
N SER A 112 7.15 19.57 -20.96
CA SER A 112 8.32 18.69 -20.99
C SER A 112 9.61 19.47 -20.83
N LYS A 113 9.83 20.52 -21.63
CA LYS A 113 11.02 21.37 -21.56
C LYS A 113 11.19 22.04 -20.19
N LYS A 114 10.08 22.50 -19.58
CA LYS A 114 10.11 23.11 -18.24
C LYS A 114 10.47 22.09 -17.16
N ILE A 115 9.90 20.89 -17.24
CA ILE A 115 10.17 19.79 -16.31
C ILE A 115 11.62 19.33 -16.42
N ASP A 116 12.12 19.11 -17.65
CA ASP A 116 13.50 18.69 -17.89
C ASP A 116 14.49 19.69 -17.28
N ARG A 117 14.28 21.00 -17.52
CA ARG A 117 15.11 22.04 -16.96
C ARG A 117 15.01 22.15 -15.43
N ALA A 118 13.85 21.92 -14.86
CA ALA A 118 13.66 21.95 -13.42
C ALA A 118 14.37 20.77 -12.76
N ILE A 119 14.37 19.59 -13.39
CA ILE A 119 15.09 18.42 -12.89
C ILE A 119 16.59 18.61 -13.07
N PHE A 120 17.05 18.89 -14.29
CA PHE A 120 18.47 19.09 -14.57
C PHE A 120 18.67 20.36 -15.41
N PRO A 121 19.48 21.31 -14.93
CA PRO A 121 20.34 21.28 -13.73
C PRO A 121 19.65 21.84 -12.46
N GLY A 122 18.31 21.97 -12.43
CA GLY A 122 17.59 22.62 -11.33
C GLY A 122 17.76 21.92 -10.00
N GLU A 123 17.19 20.71 -9.87
CA GLU A 123 17.09 19.98 -8.59
C GLU A 123 18.08 18.81 -8.51
N GLN A 124 18.55 18.26 -9.62
CA GLN A 124 19.38 17.06 -9.70
C GLN A 124 20.66 17.28 -10.49
N GLY A 125 21.62 16.36 -10.34
CA GLY A 125 22.92 16.34 -11.01
C GLY A 125 23.14 15.02 -11.76
N GLY A 126 24.40 14.50 -11.69
CA GLY A 126 24.79 13.28 -12.39
C GLY A 126 23.92 12.06 -12.05
N PRO A 127 23.36 11.40 -13.05
CA PRO A 127 22.44 10.27 -12.81
C PRO A 127 23.18 8.96 -12.56
N HIS A 128 22.50 8.04 -11.87
CA HIS A 128 22.94 6.64 -11.76
C HIS A 128 22.64 5.88 -13.06
N VAL A 129 23.58 5.88 -14.02
CA VAL A 129 23.38 5.36 -15.37
C VAL A 129 22.95 3.90 -15.41
N HIS A 130 23.45 3.07 -14.46
CA HIS A 130 23.03 1.65 -14.34
C HIS A 130 21.53 1.48 -14.07
N ILE A 131 20.90 2.48 -13.42
CA ILE A 131 19.44 2.51 -13.21
C ILE A 131 18.71 2.64 -14.55
N PHE A 132 19.23 3.38 -15.53
CA PHE A 132 18.60 3.51 -16.84
C PHE A 132 18.56 2.20 -17.60
N ALA A 133 19.63 1.39 -17.52
CA ALA A 133 19.66 0.05 -18.10
C ALA A 133 18.59 -0.86 -17.45
N ALA A 134 18.48 -0.83 -16.12
CA ALA A 134 17.46 -1.58 -15.39
C ALA A 134 16.04 -1.08 -15.72
N LEU A 135 15.81 0.22 -15.88
CA LEU A 135 14.54 0.78 -16.31
C LEU A 135 14.15 0.34 -17.73
N ALA A 136 15.11 0.32 -18.67
CA ALA A 136 14.86 -0.14 -20.03
C ALA A 136 14.36 -1.60 -20.03
N LEU A 137 14.97 -2.47 -19.22
CA LEU A 137 14.52 -3.85 -19.04
C LEU A 137 13.13 -3.89 -18.40
N THR A 138 12.90 -3.10 -17.36
CA THR A 138 11.60 -2.99 -16.67
C THR A 138 10.48 -2.64 -17.65
N PHE A 139 10.67 -1.62 -18.48
CA PHE A 139 9.66 -1.20 -19.46
C PHE A 139 9.45 -2.23 -20.56
N LYS A 140 10.51 -2.95 -20.96
CA LYS A 140 10.39 -4.07 -21.89
C LYS A 140 9.52 -5.19 -21.29
N LEU A 141 9.76 -5.57 -20.05
CA LEU A 141 9.00 -6.61 -19.34
C LEU A 141 7.55 -6.18 -19.08
N ALA A 142 7.33 -4.91 -18.72
CA ALA A 142 5.99 -4.38 -18.46
C ALA A 142 5.05 -4.43 -19.69
N ARG A 143 5.58 -4.60 -20.90
CA ARG A 143 4.81 -4.79 -22.14
C ARG A 143 4.44 -6.24 -22.42
N SER A 144 4.93 -7.18 -21.63
CA SER A 144 4.72 -8.62 -21.87
C SER A 144 3.32 -9.07 -21.42
N LYS A 145 2.86 -10.18 -22.00
CA LYS A 145 1.60 -10.83 -21.60
C LYS A 145 1.71 -11.44 -20.20
N GLU A 146 2.90 -11.87 -19.82
CA GLU A 146 3.21 -12.40 -18.50
C GLU A 146 3.01 -11.30 -17.43
N PHE A 147 3.48 -10.09 -17.70
CA PHE A 147 3.29 -8.96 -16.81
C PHE A 147 1.81 -8.57 -16.69
N GLU A 148 1.06 -8.58 -17.79
CA GLU A 148 -0.39 -8.35 -17.78
C GLU A 148 -1.11 -9.39 -16.89
N LYS A 149 -0.79 -10.68 -17.03
CA LYS A 149 -1.33 -11.76 -16.20
C LYS A 149 -0.99 -11.56 -14.73
N LEU A 150 0.27 -11.21 -14.43
CA LEU A 150 0.74 -10.92 -13.07
C LEU A 150 -0.07 -9.79 -12.42
N GLN A 151 -0.28 -8.70 -13.14
CA GLN A 151 -1.02 -7.55 -12.61
C GLN A 151 -2.52 -7.86 -12.41
N LYS A 152 -3.14 -8.65 -13.30
CA LYS A 152 -4.50 -9.15 -13.11
C LYS A 152 -4.62 -10.01 -11.87
N GLN A 153 -3.67 -10.93 -11.66
CA GLN A 153 -3.65 -11.78 -10.47
C GLN A 153 -3.40 -10.95 -9.19
N THR A 154 -2.58 -9.90 -9.28
CA THR A 154 -2.33 -8.99 -8.15
C THR A 154 -3.63 -8.36 -7.63
N ILE A 155 -4.51 -7.91 -8.51
CA ILE A 155 -5.82 -7.36 -8.13
C ILE A 155 -6.72 -8.46 -7.54
N LYS A 156 -6.77 -9.64 -8.16
CA LYS A 156 -7.56 -10.77 -7.67
C LYS A 156 -7.14 -11.19 -6.26
N ASN A 157 -5.85 -11.27 -6.01
CA ASN A 157 -5.31 -11.60 -4.69
C ASN A 157 -5.70 -10.56 -3.63
N ALA A 158 -5.67 -9.26 -3.96
CA ALA A 158 -6.12 -8.22 -3.05
C ALA A 158 -7.61 -8.34 -2.73
N LEU A 159 -8.43 -8.62 -3.74
CA LEU A 159 -9.86 -8.85 -3.56
C LEU A 159 -10.12 -10.10 -2.71
N ALA A 160 -9.45 -11.22 -3.01
CA ALA A 160 -9.61 -12.47 -2.27
C ALA A 160 -9.27 -12.30 -0.78
N ILE A 161 -8.17 -11.60 -0.45
CA ILE A 161 -7.81 -11.28 0.94
C ILE A 161 -8.88 -10.38 1.58
N SER A 162 -9.33 -9.34 0.87
CA SER A 162 -10.33 -8.39 1.36
C SER A 162 -11.64 -9.09 1.72
N GLU A 163 -12.17 -9.90 0.81
CA GLU A 163 -13.42 -10.64 1.02
C GLU A 163 -13.27 -11.67 2.15
N ARG A 164 -12.17 -12.41 2.19
CA ARG A 164 -11.93 -13.40 3.23
C ARG A 164 -11.82 -12.76 4.62
N LEU A 165 -11.16 -11.60 4.74
CA LEU A 165 -11.09 -10.88 6.01
C LEU A 165 -12.46 -10.32 6.44
N LYS A 166 -13.32 -9.90 5.51
CA LYS A 166 -14.72 -9.54 5.81
C LYS A 166 -15.48 -10.75 6.36
N GLU A 167 -15.38 -11.91 5.72
CA GLU A 167 -15.99 -13.16 6.20
C GLU A 167 -15.52 -13.53 7.62
N ARG A 168 -14.28 -13.19 7.96
CA ARG A 168 -13.69 -13.39 9.28
C ARG A 168 -14.06 -12.28 10.28
N GLY A 169 -14.95 -11.34 9.91
CA GLY A 169 -15.50 -10.31 10.79
C GLY A 169 -14.70 -9.02 10.88
N PHE A 170 -13.70 -8.82 10.02
CA PHE A 170 -12.95 -7.56 9.98
C PHE A 170 -13.71 -6.49 9.19
N ARG A 171 -13.69 -5.26 9.69
CA ARG A 171 -14.08 -4.10 8.89
C ARG A 171 -12.99 -3.81 7.85
N ILE A 172 -13.40 -3.68 6.61
CA ILE A 172 -12.53 -3.27 5.51
C ILE A 172 -12.85 -1.82 5.15
N PRO A 173 -12.01 -0.87 5.55
CA PRO A 173 -12.18 0.54 5.21
C PRO A 173 -12.34 0.75 3.70
N PHE A 174 -13.03 1.82 3.34
CA PHE A 174 -13.37 2.16 1.94
C PHE A 174 -14.30 1.14 1.26
N GLY A 175 -14.84 0.16 1.98
CA GLY A 175 -15.75 -0.86 1.46
C GLY A 175 -15.09 -1.97 0.64
N GLY A 176 -13.77 -1.93 0.39
CA GLY A 176 -13.07 -2.94 -0.40
C GLY A 176 -11.90 -2.37 -1.20
N THR A 177 -11.63 -3.00 -2.37
CA THR A 177 -10.54 -2.61 -3.26
C THR A 177 -10.82 -2.99 -4.71
N ASN A 178 -10.30 -2.20 -5.67
CA ASN A 178 -10.14 -2.58 -7.07
C ASN A 178 -8.69 -2.40 -7.55
N SER A 179 -7.75 -2.39 -6.60
CA SER A 179 -6.32 -2.23 -6.86
C SER A 179 -5.48 -3.35 -6.23
N HIS A 180 -4.19 -3.10 -6.05
CA HIS A 180 -3.22 -4.05 -5.50
C HIS A 180 -3.12 -4.02 -3.97
N LEU A 181 -3.88 -3.17 -3.29
CA LEU A 181 -3.80 -2.99 -1.84
C LEU A 181 -5.19 -2.96 -1.22
N LEU A 182 -5.23 -3.23 0.08
CA LEU A 182 -6.41 -3.08 0.92
C LEU A 182 -5.99 -2.57 2.30
N ASN A 183 -6.95 -1.99 3.02
CA ASN A 183 -6.79 -1.61 4.41
C ASN A 183 -7.69 -2.49 5.28
N VAL A 184 -7.26 -2.74 6.52
CA VAL A 184 -8.01 -3.50 7.51
C VAL A 184 -8.09 -2.69 8.79
N ASP A 185 -9.27 -2.48 9.32
CA ASP A 185 -9.48 -1.88 10.62
C ASP A 185 -9.25 -2.92 11.70
N VAL A 186 -8.22 -2.73 12.51
CA VAL A 186 -7.90 -3.60 13.64
C VAL A 186 -8.41 -3.05 14.98
N SER A 187 -8.93 -1.84 15.00
CA SER A 187 -9.43 -1.19 16.22
C SER A 187 -10.73 -1.82 16.76
N THR A 188 -11.39 -2.61 15.94
CA THR A 188 -12.57 -3.42 16.34
C THR A 188 -12.19 -4.52 17.32
N ILE A 189 -10.94 -4.94 17.39
CA ILE A 189 -10.43 -5.93 18.35
C ILE A 189 -10.21 -5.22 19.69
N LYS A 190 -10.98 -5.63 20.71
CA LYS A 190 -11.00 -5.02 22.03
C LYS A 190 -10.44 -5.93 23.09
N GLY A 191 -9.71 -5.34 24.02
CA GLY A 191 -9.29 -6.02 25.24
C GLY A 191 -10.30 -5.92 26.38
N PRO A 192 -10.08 -6.65 27.48
CA PRO A 192 -10.99 -6.64 28.63
C PRO A 192 -11.12 -5.26 29.30
N ASP A 193 -10.12 -4.40 29.16
CA ASP A 193 -10.12 -3.04 29.69
C ASP A 193 -10.71 -1.99 28.70
N GLY A 194 -11.31 -2.47 27.59
CA GLY A 194 -11.85 -1.63 26.54
C GLY A 194 -10.82 -1.05 25.54
N SER A 195 -9.53 -1.32 25.77
CA SER A 195 -8.46 -0.89 24.83
C SER A 195 -8.64 -1.54 23.47
N SER A 196 -8.38 -0.76 22.42
CA SER A 196 -8.39 -1.25 21.02
C SER A 196 -7.00 -1.69 20.59
N LEU A 197 -6.93 -2.70 19.71
CA LEU A 197 -5.68 -3.01 19.00
C LEU A 197 -5.31 -1.84 18.09
N SER A 198 -4.06 -1.40 18.12
CA SER A 198 -3.56 -0.38 17.18
C SER A 198 -2.92 -1.03 15.97
N GLY A 199 -2.91 -0.30 14.85
CA GLY A 199 -2.23 -0.73 13.63
C GLY A 199 -0.73 -0.99 13.84
N ASP A 200 -0.07 -0.25 14.75
CA ASP A 200 1.34 -0.47 15.09
C ASP A 200 1.54 -1.86 15.75
N TYR A 201 0.71 -2.21 16.74
CA TYR A 201 0.82 -3.52 17.39
C TYR A 201 0.38 -4.66 16.47
N ALA A 202 -0.67 -4.47 15.67
CA ALA A 202 -1.09 -5.45 14.68
C ALA A 202 0.04 -5.75 13.67
N ALA A 203 0.68 -4.71 13.14
CA ALA A 203 1.80 -4.89 12.21
C ALA A 203 2.99 -5.62 12.86
N ARG A 204 3.34 -5.30 14.10
CA ARG A 204 4.43 -5.98 14.84
C ARG A 204 4.11 -7.44 15.14
N ILE A 205 2.87 -7.74 15.53
CA ILE A 205 2.44 -9.12 15.80
C ILE A 205 2.52 -9.96 14.53
N LEU A 206 2.07 -9.42 13.40
CA LEU A 206 2.16 -10.09 12.11
C LEU A 206 3.61 -10.27 11.63
N ASP A 207 4.49 -9.29 11.88
CA ASP A 207 5.92 -9.39 11.56
C ASP A 207 6.60 -10.55 12.30
N VAL A 208 6.24 -10.81 13.57
CA VAL A 208 6.74 -11.95 14.36
C VAL A 208 6.45 -13.30 13.68
N VAL A 209 5.33 -13.41 12.97
CA VAL A 209 4.97 -14.65 12.24
C VAL A 209 5.41 -14.64 10.77
N GLY A 210 6.14 -13.61 10.34
CA GLY A 210 6.70 -13.49 8.98
C GLY A 210 5.76 -12.83 7.97
N ILE A 211 4.72 -12.13 8.42
CA ILE A 211 3.78 -11.39 7.58
C ILE A 211 4.03 -9.89 7.73
N VAL A 212 4.68 -9.29 6.73
CA VAL A 212 5.04 -7.87 6.76
C VAL A 212 3.92 -7.02 6.19
N VAL A 213 3.39 -6.12 7.01
CA VAL A 213 2.35 -5.16 6.64
C VAL A 213 2.72 -3.75 7.12
N ASN A 214 2.03 -2.73 6.62
CA ASN A 214 2.20 -1.38 7.13
C ASN A 214 1.12 -1.05 8.15
N ARG A 215 1.50 -0.39 9.26
CA ARG A 215 0.53 0.38 10.04
C ARG A 215 0.03 1.54 9.18
N ASN A 216 -1.26 1.81 9.21
CA ASN A 216 -1.85 2.81 8.33
C ASN A 216 -3.05 3.50 8.97
N THR A 217 -3.15 4.81 8.76
CA THR A 217 -4.38 5.53 9.10
C THR A 217 -5.52 5.08 8.19
N ILE A 218 -6.70 5.03 8.76
CA ILE A 218 -7.97 4.77 8.08
C ILE A 218 -8.94 5.92 8.33
N PRO A 219 -10.03 6.05 7.57
CA PRO A 219 -11.03 7.07 7.84
C PRO A 219 -11.50 7.05 9.30
N GLY A 220 -11.51 8.22 9.93
CA GLY A 220 -11.82 8.40 11.36
C GLY A 220 -10.60 8.51 12.27
N ASP A 221 -9.39 8.16 11.84
CA ASP A 221 -8.19 8.35 12.63
C ASP A 221 -7.81 9.84 12.76
N ALA A 222 -7.50 10.27 13.98
CA ALA A 222 -7.15 11.66 14.26
C ALA A 222 -5.75 12.05 13.74
N ASN A 223 -4.82 11.09 13.69
CA ASN A 223 -3.44 11.32 13.25
C ASN A 223 -2.71 10.01 12.93
N ALA A 224 -1.52 10.14 12.30
CA ALA A 224 -0.71 8.99 11.87
C ALA A 224 0.17 8.39 12.99
N LEU A 225 0.20 8.95 14.19
CA LEU A 225 1.06 8.44 15.28
C LEU A 225 0.44 7.21 15.95
N ASP A 226 -0.89 7.13 15.96
CA ASP A 226 -1.63 6.02 16.56
C ASP A 226 -2.73 5.53 15.60
N PRO A 227 -2.33 4.90 14.48
CA PRO A 227 -3.25 4.48 13.44
C PRO A 227 -4.09 3.28 13.88
N SER A 228 -5.34 3.24 13.45
CA SER A 228 -6.29 2.15 13.72
C SER A 228 -6.26 1.02 12.69
N GLY A 229 -5.55 1.22 11.60
CA GLY A 229 -5.52 0.26 10.49
C GLY A 229 -4.15 -0.32 10.18
N ILE A 230 -4.19 -1.38 9.40
CA ILE A 230 -3.04 -1.92 8.67
C ILE A 230 -3.34 -1.90 7.17
N ARG A 231 -2.29 -1.74 6.36
CA ARG A 231 -2.37 -1.83 4.89
C ARG A 231 -1.59 -3.04 4.40
N LEU A 232 -2.24 -3.83 3.56
CA LEU A 232 -1.66 -4.98 2.87
C LEU A 232 -1.53 -4.68 1.37
N GLY A 233 -0.48 -5.20 0.75
CA GLY A 233 -0.28 -5.13 -0.71
C GLY A 233 0.08 -6.49 -1.26
N THR A 234 -0.43 -6.81 -2.43
CA THR A 234 -0.33 -8.14 -3.03
C THR A 234 0.70 -8.33 -4.15
N PRO A 235 1.39 -7.28 -4.69
CA PRO A 235 2.33 -7.48 -5.78
C PRO A 235 3.41 -8.51 -5.47
N TRP A 236 4.00 -8.45 -4.27
CA TRP A 236 5.10 -9.33 -3.88
C TRP A 236 4.69 -10.79 -3.74
N ILE A 237 3.57 -11.07 -3.08
CA ILE A 237 3.07 -12.44 -2.96
C ILE A 237 2.62 -13.01 -4.31
N THR A 238 2.04 -12.17 -5.18
CA THR A 238 1.63 -12.59 -6.53
C THR A 238 2.84 -12.96 -7.37
N GLN A 239 3.92 -12.18 -7.32
CA GLN A 239 5.18 -12.50 -8.01
C GLN A 239 5.77 -13.82 -7.52
N ARG A 240 5.50 -14.21 -6.28
CA ARG A 240 5.88 -15.48 -5.69
C ARG A 240 4.88 -16.62 -5.95
N GLY A 241 3.95 -16.46 -6.87
CA GLY A 241 3.02 -17.50 -7.30
C GLY A 241 1.82 -17.73 -6.38
N PHE A 242 1.45 -16.72 -5.59
CA PHE A 242 0.18 -16.77 -4.86
C PHE A 242 -0.98 -16.54 -5.81
N ASP A 243 -1.99 -17.37 -5.70
CA ASP A 243 -3.29 -17.29 -6.34
C ASP A 243 -4.38 -16.91 -5.31
N ASP A 244 -5.65 -16.94 -5.75
CA ASP A 244 -6.79 -16.62 -4.92
C ASP A 244 -6.89 -17.52 -3.67
N GLU A 245 -6.63 -18.83 -3.82
CA GLU A 245 -6.74 -19.79 -2.73
C GLU A 245 -5.63 -19.61 -1.68
N LYS A 246 -4.39 -19.46 -2.12
CA LYS A 246 -3.28 -19.13 -1.22
C LYS A 246 -3.49 -17.79 -0.53
N SER A 247 -4.08 -16.83 -1.23
CA SER A 247 -4.40 -15.51 -0.68
C SER A 247 -5.48 -15.59 0.41
N LYS A 248 -6.50 -16.42 0.24
CA LYS A 248 -7.51 -16.69 1.28
C LYS A 248 -6.90 -17.38 2.50
N LEU A 249 -6.04 -18.39 2.29
CA LEU A 249 -5.31 -19.05 3.39
C LEU A 249 -4.43 -18.06 4.17
N LEU A 250 -3.77 -17.13 3.47
CA LEU A 250 -3.00 -16.06 4.12
C LEU A 250 -3.90 -15.15 4.95
N ALA A 251 -5.07 -14.79 4.43
CA ALA A 251 -6.07 -14.01 5.17
C ALA A 251 -6.56 -14.73 6.42
N ASP A 252 -6.74 -16.06 6.37
CA ASP A 252 -7.09 -16.86 7.55
C ASP A 252 -5.99 -16.82 8.61
N ILE A 253 -4.72 -16.94 8.22
CA ILE A 253 -3.61 -16.85 9.18
C ILE A 253 -3.57 -15.45 9.82
N ILE A 254 -3.74 -14.38 9.03
CA ILE A 254 -3.83 -13.01 9.54
C ILE A 254 -4.95 -12.87 10.54
N ALA A 255 -6.14 -13.39 10.22
CA ALA A 255 -7.30 -13.34 11.08
C ALA A 255 -7.09 -14.11 12.39
N ASP A 256 -6.57 -15.35 12.32
CA ASP A 256 -6.30 -16.18 13.50
C ASP A 256 -5.37 -15.47 14.49
N VAL A 257 -4.27 -14.88 13.97
CA VAL A 257 -3.28 -14.17 14.79
C VAL A 257 -3.85 -12.90 15.41
N LEU A 258 -4.56 -12.10 14.62
CA LEU A 258 -5.08 -10.82 15.09
C LEU A 258 -6.26 -10.99 16.05
N LEU A 259 -7.19 -11.91 15.79
CA LEU A 259 -8.33 -12.18 16.67
C LEU A 259 -7.91 -12.79 18.01
N ALA A 260 -6.75 -13.46 18.07
CA ALA A 260 -6.19 -13.97 19.31
C ALA A 260 -5.43 -12.88 20.11
N ALA A 261 -5.23 -11.70 19.56
CA ALA A 261 -4.58 -10.61 20.27
C ALA A 261 -5.49 -10.04 21.35
N THR A 262 -4.96 -9.85 22.54
CA THR A 262 -5.64 -9.20 23.67
C THR A 262 -5.01 -7.85 23.93
N PRO A 263 -5.57 -6.75 23.40
CA PRO A 263 -5.11 -5.40 23.67
C PRO A 263 -5.29 -5.04 25.16
N HIS A 264 -4.43 -4.18 25.66
CA HIS A 264 -4.54 -3.62 27.01
C HIS A 264 -3.75 -2.32 27.12
N SER A 265 -4.10 -1.49 28.07
CA SER A 265 -3.38 -0.27 28.40
C SER A 265 -2.47 -0.50 29.60
N VAL A 266 -1.29 0.10 29.54
CA VAL A 266 -0.32 0.03 30.65
C VAL A 266 -0.13 1.44 31.22
N PRO A 267 -0.45 1.69 32.52
CA PRO A 267 -0.22 2.99 33.12
C PRO A 267 1.29 3.29 33.18
N THR A 268 1.65 4.53 32.89
CA THR A 268 3.02 5.01 33.06
C THR A 268 3.09 6.05 34.19
N PRO A 269 4.26 6.27 34.81
CA PRO A 269 4.44 7.29 35.84
C PRO A 269 4.07 8.72 35.40
N LYS A 270 4.03 8.97 34.09
CA LYS A 270 3.63 10.27 33.49
C LYS A 270 2.14 10.37 33.17
N GLY A 271 1.31 9.48 33.69
CA GLY A 271 -0.15 9.47 33.45
C GLY A 271 -0.57 9.12 32.02
N LYS A 272 0.34 8.62 31.19
CA LYS A 272 0.01 8.11 29.86
C LYS A 272 -0.37 6.64 29.97
N TYR A 273 -1.29 6.20 29.11
CA TYR A 273 -1.75 4.81 28.99
C TYR A 273 -1.41 4.24 27.62
N PRO A 274 -0.13 3.96 27.32
CA PRO A 274 0.22 3.38 26.03
C PRO A 274 -0.46 2.01 25.86
N ARG A 275 -1.05 1.80 24.71
CA ARG A 275 -1.64 0.52 24.32
C ARG A 275 -0.56 -0.53 24.17
N ARG A 276 -0.90 -1.77 24.46
CA ARG A 276 -0.09 -2.99 24.29
C ARG A 276 -1.01 -4.10 23.79
N ALA A 277 -0.45 -5.22 23.39
CA ALA A 277 -1.21 -6.42 23.08
C ALA A 277 -0.46 -7.67 23.54
N LYS A 278 -1.19 -8.68 23.95
CA LYS A 278 -0.67 -10.02 24.26
C LYS A 278 -1.24 -11.00 23.24
N VAL A 279 -0.44 -11.96 22.83
CA VAL A 279 -0.86 -13.09 21.99
C VAL A 279 -0.21 -14.34 22.57
N ASP A 280 -0.94 -15.46 22.60
CA ASP A 280 -0.41 -16.74 23.03
C ASP A 280 0.73 -17.18 22.09
N PHE A 281 1.85 -17.59 22.67
CA PHE A 281 3.01 -18.05 21.92
C PHE A 281 2.72 -19.24 21.02
N LYS A 282 1.83 -20.16 21.44
CA LYS A 282 1.42 -21.32 20.65
C LYS A 282 0.74 -20.88 19.34
N ILE A 283 -0.14 -19.88 19.41
CA ILE A 283 -0.80 -19.32 18.22
C ILE A 283 0.20 -18.66 17.27
N LEU A 284 1.14 -17.89 17.82
CA LEU A 284 2.19 -17.27 17.02
C LEU A 284 3.08 -18.32 16.34
N ASN A 285 3.46 -19.37 17.06
CA ASN A 285 4.29 -20.43 16.51
C ASN A 285 3.56 -21.24 15.43
N ASP A 286 2.28 -21.59 15.63
CA ASP A 286 1.45 -22.26 14.61
C ASP A 286 1.36 -21.40 13.35
N ALA A 287 1.00 -20.13 13.50
CA ALA A 287 0.90 -19.20 12.37
C ALA A 287 2.23 -19.08 11.61
N ARG A 288 3.36 -18.97 12.31
CA ARG A 288 4.69 -18.94 11.73
C ARG A 288 5.01 -20.18 10.91
N LEU A 289 4.65 -21.38 11.43
CA LEU A 289 4.86 -22.62 10.70
C LEU A 289 4.01 -22.69 9.44
N ARG A 290 2.75 -22.24 9.50
CA ARG A 290 1.85 -22.16 8.34
C ARG A 290 2.39 -21.21 7.28
N VAL A 291 2.87 -20.03 7.68
CA VAL A 291 3.52 -19.05 6.76
C VAL A 291 4.76 -19.66 6.13
N ARG A 292 5.61 -20.32 6.92
CA ARG A 292 6.82 -21.00 6.42
C ARG A 292 6.46 -22.06 5.39
N GLU A 293 5.44 -22.87 5.64
CA GLU A 293 5.00 -23.90 4.70
C GLU A 293 4.47 -23.30 3.40
N MET A 294 3.65 -22.25 3.48
CA MET A 294 3.17 -21.53 2.29
C MET A 294 4.31 -20.95 1.45
N THR A 295 5.38 -20.49 2.09
CA THR A 295 6.51 -19.85 1.40
C THR A 295 7.52 -20.83 0.85
N LYS A 296 7.59 -22.09 1.30
CA LYS A 296 8.43 -23.14 0.71
C LYS A 296 8.12 -23.41 -0.75
N THR A 297 6.85 -23.34 -1.12
CA THR A 297 6.38 -23.58 -2.49
C THR A 297 6.30 -22.32 -3.34
N ALA A 298 6.61 -21.16 -2.76
CA ALA A 298 6.64 -19.90 -3.48
C ALA A 298 7.94 -19.84 -4.29
N GLY A 299 7.82 -19.92 -5.62
CA GLY A 299 8.96 -19.98 -6.55
C GLY A 299 10.00 -18.90 -6.29
N LEU A 300 11.06 -19.28 -5.60
CA LEU A 300 12.26 -18.49 -5.47
C LEU A 300 13.27 -19.06 -6.47
N ASP A 301 13.74 -18.22 -7.38
CA ASP A 301 14.76 -18.61 -8.38
C ASP A 301 16.18 -18.64 -7.78
N PHE A 302 16.31 -18.48 -6.45
CA PHE A 302 17.60 -18.47 -5.78
C PHE A 302 17.48 -19.14 -4.39
N GLU A 303 18.55 -19.81 -3.97
CA GLU A 303 18.73 -20.30 -2.62
C GLU A 303 18.72 -19.10 -1.65
N PRO A 304 17.88 -19.11 -0.60
CA PRO A 304 17.96 -18.09 0.45
C PRO A 304 19.38 -18.09 1.02
N ALA A 305 20.03 -16.93 1.06
CA ALA A 305 21.33 -16.83 1.70
C ALA A 305 21.25 -17.39 3.13
N SER A 306 22.26 -18.17 3.52
CA SER A 306 22.36 -18.77 4.86
C SER A 306 22.35 -17.73 6.01
N HIS A 307 22.51 -16.47 5.68
CA HIS A 307 22.40 -15.34 6.56
C HIS A 307 21.01 -14.71 6.39
N GLY A 308 20.01 -15.24 7.09
CA GLY A 308 18.71 -14.58 7.20
C GLY A 308 18.85 -13.17 7.81
N TYR A 309 17.82 -12.35 7.67
CA TYR A 309 17.74 -11.11 8.42
C TYR A 309 17.87 -11.39 9.93
N PRO A 310 18.59 -10.56 10.69
CA PRO A 310 18.90 -10.81 12.11
C PRO A 310 17.70 -11.17 12.98
N HIS A 311 16.50 -10.66 12.68
CA HIS A 311 15.29 -10.94 13.45
C HIS A 311 14.70 -12.34 13.22
N PHE A 312 15.20 -13.12 12.25
CA PHE A 312 14.80 -14.53 12.05
C PHE A 312 15.71 -15.52 12.80
N TYR A 313 16.82 -15.08 13.40
CA TYR A 313 17.74 -15.94 14.14
C TYR A 313 17.19 -16.51 15.44
N TYR A 314 16.17 -15.88 16.01
CA TYR A 314 15.63 -16.28 17.32
C TYR A 314 14.71 -17.50 17.27
N LEU A 315 14.52 -18.11 16.10
CA LEU A 315 13.57 -19.17 15.89
C LEU A 315 14.18 -20.36 15.13
N ASP A 316 15.45 -20.65 15.42
CA ASP A 316 16.12 -21.82 14.84
C ASP A 316 15.46 -23.11 15.36
N ASP A 317 15.07 -23.99 14.43
CA ASP A 317 14.35 -25.26 14.75
C ASP A 317 15.12 -26.17 15.71
N LYS A 318 16.44 -25.95 15.89
CA LYS A 318 17.26 -26.67 16.85
C LYS A 318 17.03 -26.29 18.30
N ALA A 319 16.45 -25.12 18.56
CA ALA A 319 16.12 -24.69 19.91
C ALA A 319 14.81 -25.27 20.43
N THR A 320 13.97 -25.85 19.58
CA THR A 320 12.65 -26.42 19.94
C THR A 320 12.66 -27.94 20.06
N THR A 321 13.78 -28.62 19.72
CA THR A 321 13.92 -30.08 19.85
C THR A 321 14.72 -30.52 21.06
N GLY A 322 15.05 -29.62 21.95
CA GLY A 322 15.87 -29.84 23.15
C GLY A 322 15.14 -29.59 24.45
N VAL A 323 13.91 -30.17 24.63
CA VAL A 323 13.31 -30.51 25.93
C VAL A 323 12.55 -31.81 25.77
#